data_cd09881203634a3a8d8c84ce70a651fd
#
_entry.id   cd09881203634a3a8d8c84ce70a651fd
#
_cell.length_a   1.000
_cell.length_b   1.000
_cell.length_c   1.000
_cell.angle_alpha   90.00
_cell.angle_beta   90.00
_cell.angle_gamma   90.00
#
_symmetry.space_group_name_H-M   'P 1'
#
loop_
_entity.id
_entity.type
_entity.pdbx_description
1 polymer ?
#
loop_
_entity_poly.entity_id
_entity_poly.type
_entity_poly.pdbx_seq_one_letter_code
_entity_poly.pdbx_strand_id
1 'polypeptide(L)'
;CLRTTIITGFPGECEEEFKELADFVAEMKFDRLGAFTFSPEEGTPAANMDGQIDEEVKEERKDYIMELQKRISAEKCEKFVGETIKVIVDGKMPEEGVYCARSYRDAPDIDGMVFFKADYDIMSGDWADVRIDEAGDYDLIGEAVY
;
A
#
# COMPACT_ATOMS: atom_id res chain seq x y z
N CYS A 1 -2.78 -11.72 -2.39
CA CYS A 1 -2.18 -10.44 -1.99
C CYS A 1 -1.03 -10.69 -1.02
N LEU A 2 0.19 -10.27 -1.38
CA LEU A 2 1.37 -10.34 -0.52
C LEU A 2 1.61 -9.00 0.14
N ARG A 3 1.72 -9.01 1.48
CA ARG A 3 1.97 -7.83 2.30
C ARG A 3 3.27 -8.01 3.08
N THR A 4 4.07 -6.95 3.22
CA THR A 4 5.26 -6.93 4.05
C THR A 4 5.47 -5.57 4.70
N THR A 5 6.37 -5.55 5.68
CA THR A 5 6.86 -4.33 6.34
C THR A 5 8.38 -4.37 6.36
N ILE A 6 8.99 -3.25 6.00
CA ILE A 6 10.44 -3.06 5.97
C ILE A 6 10.83 -2.06 7.05
N ILE A 7 11.95 -2.31 7.70
CA ILE A 7 12.61 -1.35 8.60
C ILE A 7 13.96 -1.02 7.99
N THR A 8 14.19 0.27 7.69
CA THR A 8 15.46 0.78 7.15
C THR A 8 16.35 1.34 8.24
N GLY A 9 17.66 1.25 8.05
CA GLY A 9 18.65 1.84 8.97
C GLY A 9 18.81 1.08 10.26
N PHE A 10 18.65 -0.25 10.27
CA PHE A 10 19.05 -1.06 11.41
C PHE A 10 20.56 -0.91 11.67
N PRO A 11 21.03 -0.90 12.94
CA PRO A 11 22.46 -0.74 13.26
C PRO A 11 23.35 -1.68 12.45
N GLY A 12 24.32 -1.10 11.74
CA GLY A 12 25.27 -1.82 10.88
C GLY A 12 24.83 -1.99 9.43
N GLU A 13 23.59 -1.61 9.05
CA GLU A 13 23.13 -1.70 7.66
C GLU A 13 24.02 -0.86 6.74
N CYS A 14 24.76 -1.51 5.83
CA CYS A 14 25.61 -0.83 4.86
C CYS A 14 24.86 -0.55 3.52
N GLU A 15 25.52 0.18 2.62
CA GLU A 15 24.94 0.50 1.30
C GLU A 15 24.67 -0.75 0.45
N GLU A 16 25.53 -1.75 0.54
CA GLU A 16 25.39 -3.01 -0.19
C GLU A 16 24.15 -3.77 0.27
N GLU A 17 23.90 -3.84 1.59
CA GLU A 17 22.73 -4.49 2.17
C GLU A 17 21.45 -3.74 1.84
N PHE A 18 21.47 -2.40 1.88
CA PHE A 18 20.33 -1.60 1.46
C PHE A 18 20.02 -1.79 -0.02
N LYS A 19 21.04 -1.86 -0.89
CA LYS A 19 20.84 -2.13 -2.30
C LYS A 19 20.25 -3.52 -2.53
N GLU A 20 20.71 -4.54 -1.83
CA GLU A 20 20.16 -5.90 -1.89
C GLU A 20 18.67 -5.90 -1.47
N LEU A 21 18.30 -5.15 -0.42
CA LEU A 21 16.92 -4.97 0.00
C LEU A 21 16.07 -4.33 -1.11
N ALA A 22 16.56 -3.25 -1.73
CA ALA A 22 15.85 -2.56 -2.80
C ALA A 22 15.66 -3.47 -4.03
N ASP A 23 16.69 -4.20 -4.42
CA ASP A 23 16.64 -5.17 -5.52
C ASP A 23 15.62 -6.29 -5.21
N PHE A 24 15.60 -6.80 -3.97
CA PHE A 24 14.62 -7.79 -3.51
C PHE A 24 13.18 -7.25 -3.58
N VAL A 25 12.92 -6.03 -3.14
CA VAL A 25 11.58 -5.41 -3.24
C VAL A 25 11.15 -5.27 -4.70
N ALA A 26 12.09 -4.85 -5.58
CA ALA A 26 11.82 -4.71 -7.01
C ALA A 26 11.51 -6.05 -7.70
N GLU A 27 12.16 -7.14 -7.28
CA GLU A 27 11.94 -8.48 -7.81
C GLU A 27 10.63 -9.09 -7.30
N MET A 28 10.39 -9.01 -5.99
CA MET A 28 9.22 -9.63 -5.36
C MET A 28 7.90 -8.96 -5.72
N LYS A 29 7.92 -7.66 -6.01
CA LYS A 29 6.73 -6.87 -6.37
C LYS A 29 5.57 -7.11 -5.40
N PHE A 30 5.78 -6.81 -4.12
CA PHE A 30 4.73 -6.92 -3.09
C PHE A 30 3.49 -6.11 -3.46
N ASP A 31 2.31 -6.64 -3.14
CA ASP A 31 1.04 -5.92 -3.37
C ASP A 31 0.89 -4.75 -2.41
N ARG A 32 1.30 -4.94 -1.16
CA ARG A 32 1.29 -3.94 -0.10
C ARG A 32 2.61 -3.98 0.65
N LEU A 33 3.25 -2.84 0.81
CA LEU A 33 4.49 -2.69 1.56
C LEU A 33 4.47 -1.37 2.31
N GLY A 34 4.77 -1.41 3.60
CA GLY A 34 5.06 -0.25 4.43
C GLY A 34 6.54 -0.24 4.81
N ALA A 35 7.16 0.92 4.87
CA ALA A 35 8.53 1.09 5.33
C ALA A 35 8.59 2.07 6.51
N PHE A 36 9.42 1.74 7.49
CA PHE A 36 9.68 2.54 8.69
C PHE A 36 11.18 2.68 8.90
N THR A 37 11.60 3.76 9.52
CA THR A 37 12.97 3.89 10.02
C THR A 37 13.15 3.11 11.30
N PHE A 38 14.35 2.55 11.51
CA PHE A 38 14.70 1.95 12.80
C PHE A 38 14.71 3.01 13.92
N SER A 39 14.02 2.74 15.02
CA SER A 39 14.00 3.57 16.23
C SER A 39 14.75 2.84 17.36
N PRO A 40 15.78 3.46 17.97
CA PRO A 40 16.50 2.87 19.08
C PRO A 40 15.71 3.01 20.40
N GLU A 41 14.87 2.02 20.68
CA GLU A 41 14.03 1.99 21.89
C GLU A 41 14.85 1.66 23.14
N GLU A 42 14.71 2.45 24.20
CA GLU A 42 15.39 2.26 25.47
C GLU A 42 15.15 0.85 26.04
N GLY A 43 16.22 0.22 26.53
CA GLY A 43 16.17 -1.13 27.11
C GLY A 43 16.22 -2.27 26.09
N THR A 44 16.31 -1.99 24.81
CA THR A 44 16.51 -3.01 23.77
C THR A 44 17.98 -3.24 23.47
N PRO A 45 18.43 -4.48 23.13
CA PRO A 45 19.80 -4.73 22.68
C PRO A 45 20.19 -3.87 21.47
N ALA A 46 19.28 -3.69 20.51
CA ALA A 46 19.54 -2.94 19.29
C ALA A 46 19.84 -1.45 19.52
N ALA A 47 19.27 -0.85 20.57
CA ALA A 47 19.58 0.54 20.94
C ALA A 47 21.04 0.75 21.37
N ASN A 48 21.69 -0.32 21.83
CA ASN A 48 23.09 -0.29 22.33
C ASN A 48 24.09 -0.92 21.34
N MET A 49 23.65 -1.29 20.15
CA MET A 49 24.55 -1.81 19.10
C MET A 49 25.43 -0.70 18.53
N ASP A 50 26.67 -1.05 18.22
CA ASP A 50 27.54 -0.18 17.44
C ASP A 50 27.03 -0.05 16.01
N GLY A 51 27.45 0.99 15.29
CA GLY A 51 27.07 1.20 13.90
C GLY A 51 25.66 1.77 13.74
N GLN A 52 25.20 2.57 14.70
CA GLN A 52 23.96 3.34 14.55
C GLN A 52 24.03 4.21 13.30
N ILE A 53 22.94 4.23 12.53
CA ILE A 53 22.82 4.96 11.27
C ILE A 53 22.24 6.34 11.56
N ASP A 54 22.73 7.37 10.86
CA ASP A 54 22.19 8.72 10.95
C ASP A 54 20.71 8.75 10.50
N GLU A 55 19.90 9.55 11.18
CA GLU A 55 18.45 9.62 10.94
C GLU A 55 18.14 10.05 9.50
N GLU A 56 18.93 10.98 8.95
CA GLU A 56 18.79 11.43 7.56
C GLU A 56 18.95 10.26 6.56
N VAL A 57 19.95 9.40 6.78
CA VAL A 57 20.20 8.21 5.94
C VAL A 57 19.05 7.21 6.04
N LYS A 58 18.51 6.99 7.25
CA LYS A 58 17.35 6.11 7.45
C LYS A 58 16.12 6.61 6.67
N GLU A 59 15.84 7.92 6.76
CA GLU A 59 14.71 8.55 6.07
C GLU A 59 14.89 8.47 4.55
N GLU A 60 16.08 8.77 4.02
CA GLU A 60 16.39 8.64 2.59
C GLU A 60 16.15 7.21 2.08
N ARG A 61 16.59 6.20 2.85
CA ARG A 61 16.38 4.79 2.50
C ARG A 61 14.91 4.40 2.55
N LYS A 62 14.17 4.84 3.56
CA LYS A 62 12.73 4.63 3.65
C LYS A 62 12.01 5.25 2.46
N ASP A 63 12.31 6.51 2.14
CA ASP A 63 11.68 7.23 1.05
C ASP A 63 11.96 6.56 -0.30
N TYR A 64 13.18 6.06 -0.51
CA TYR A 64 13.53 5.29 -1.70
C TYR A 64 12.66 4.01 -1.84
N ILE A 65 12.54 3.23 -0.77
CA ILE A 65 11.71 2.02 -0.76
C ILE A 65 10.23 2.36 -1.00
N MET A 66 9.72 3.43 -0.39
CA MET A 66 8.32 3.85 -0.58
C MET A 66 8.04 4.34 -2.00
N GLU A 67 8.97 5.07 -2.61
CA GLU A 67 8.83 5.50 -4.01
C GLU A 67 8.92 4.30 -4.98
N LEU A 68 9.80 3.33 -4.71
CA LEU A 68 9.85 2.07 -5.46
C LEU A 68 8.52 1.31 -5.35
N GLN A 69 7.98 1.17 -4.13
CA GLN A 69 6.71 0.49 -3.91
C GLN A 69 5.52 1.22 -4.55
N LYS A 70 5.53 2.55 -4.56
CA LYS A 70 4.50 3.35 -5.24
C LYS A 70 4.41 2.99 -6.73
N ARG A 71 5.55 2.90 -7.41
CA ARG A 71 5.59 2.47 -8.82
C ARG A 71 5.10 1.05 -9.02
N ILE A 72 5.51 0.12 -8.16
CA ILE A 72 5.05 -1.28 -8.18
C ILE A 72 3.53 -1.35 -7.97
N SER A 73 3.01 -0.57 -7.03
CA SER A 73 1.57 -0.52 -6.73
C SER A 73 0.79 0.01 -7.94
N ALA A 74 1.23 1.10 -8.56
CA ALA A 74 0.61 1.65 -9.77
C ALA A 74 0.56 0.62 -10.91
N GLU A 75 1.68 -0.07 -11.20
CA GLU A 75 1.73 -1.15 -12.19
C GLU A 75 0.75 -2.29 -11.89
N LYS A 76 0.55 -2.61 -10.62
CA LYS A 76 -0.39 -3.66 -10.20
C LYS A 76 -1.83 -3.20 -10.25
N CYS A 77 -2.12 -1.96 -9.86
CA CYS A 77 -3.45 -1.37 -9.96
C CYS A 77 -3.91 -1.28 -11.41
N GLU A 78 -3.03 -0.89 -12.33
CA GLU A 78 -3.32 -0.80 -13.76
C GLU A 78 -3.82 -2.14 -14.35
N LYS A 79 -3.36 -3.28 -13.82
CA LYS A 79 -3.81 -4.60 -14.27
C LYS A 79 -5.27 -4.92 -13.95
N PHE A 80 -5.88 -4.18 -13.05
CA PHE A 80 -7.30 -4.33 -12.72
C PHE A 80 -8.23 -3.56 -13.65
N VAL A 81 -7.69 -2.64 -14.46
CA VAL A 81 -8.51 -1.89 -15.43
C VAL A 81 -9.15 -2.87 -16.41
N GLY A 82 -10.47 -2.81 -16.52
CA GLY A 82 -11.29 -3.73 -17.29
C GLY A 82 -11.77 -4.97 -16.54
N GLU A 83 -11.20 -5.28 -15.38
CA GLU A 83 -11.63 -6.39 -14.54
C GLU A 83 -12.82 -6.02 -13.66
N THR A 84 -13.65 -7.03 -13.33
CA THR A 84 -14.72 -6.88 -12.33
C THR A 84 -14.28 -7.54 -11.03
N ILE A 85 -14.27 -6.77 -9.95
CA ILE A 85 -13.88 -7.25 -8.63
C ILE A 85 -15.01 -7.09 -7.63
N LYS A 86 -15.07 -8.01 -6.68
CA LYS A 86 -16.02 -7.94 -5.56
C LYS A 86 -15.45 -7.08 -4.45
N VAL A 87 -16.25 -6.13 -3.96
CA VAL A 87 -15.88 -5.19 -2.90
C VAL A 87 -16.90 -5.21 -1.76
N ILE A 88 -16.45 -4.85 -0.56
CA ILE A 88 -17.32 -4.53 0.57
C ILE A 88 -17.42 -3.02 0.71
N VAL A 89 -18.64 -2.51 0.74
CA VAL A 89 -18.89 -1.06 0.79
C VAL A 89 -18.64 -0.53 2.19
N ASP A 90 -17.78 0.47 2.32
CA ASP A 90 -17.51 1.16 3.58
C ASP A 90 -18.48 2.33 3.81
N GLY A 91 -18.85 3.04 2.74
CA GLY A 91 -19.81 4.13 2.86
C GLY A 91 -20.08 4.88 1.56
N LYS A 92 -20.96 5.86 1.67
CA LYS A 92 -21.31 6.79 0.59
C LYS A 92 -20.44 8.05 0.70
N MET A 93 -19.91 8.48 -0.43
CA MET A 93 -19.16 9.72 -0.52
C MET A 93 -20.11 10.93 -0.59
N PRO A 94 -19.61 12.17 -0.32
CA PRO A 94 -20.41 13.38 -0.46
C PRO A 94 -20.97 13.61 -1.86
N GLU A 95 -20.27 13.12 -2.90
CA GLU A 95 -20.72 13.16 -4.28
C GLU A 95 -21.89 12.21 -4.49
N GLU A 96 -22.88 12.65 -5.26
CA GLU A 96 -24.08 11.86 -5.53
C GLU A 96 -23.75 10.58 -6.31
N GLY A 97 -24.21 9.46 -5.79
CA GLY A 97 -24.02 8.14 -6.43
C GLY A 97 -22.60 7.58 -6.34
N VAL A 98 -21.69 8.21 -5.58
CA VAL A 98 -20.31 7.71 -5.38
C VAL A 98 -20.18 7.01 -4.03
N TYR A 99 -19.52 5.87 -4.04
CA TYR A 99 -19.27 5.02 -2.88
C TYR A 99 -17.79 4.74 -2.72
N CYS A 100 -17.36 4.51 -1.47
CA CYS A 100 -16.03 3.97 -1.16
C CYS A 100 -16.18 2.54 -0.63
N ALA A 101 -15.24 1.70 -1.01
CA ALA A 101 -15.26 0.28 -0.69
C ALA A 101 -13.83 -0.27 -0.60
N ARG A 102 -13.70 -1.50 -0.10
CA ARG A 102 -12.45 -2.26 -0.04
C ARG A 102 -12.59 -3.56 -0.81
N SER A 103 -11.55 -3.90 -1.55
CA SER A 103 -11.41 -5.22 -2.17
C SER A 103 -10.74 -6.21 -1.19
N TYR A 104 -10.58 -7.47 -1.63
CA TYR A 104 -9.83 -8.48 -0.87
C TYR A 104 -8.36 -8.13 -0.61
N ARG A 105 -7.84 -7.09 -1.29
CA ARG A 105 -6.45 -6.63 -1.20
C ARG A 105 -6.23 -5.56 -0.13
N ASP A 106 -7.31 -4.97 0.39
CA ASP A 106 -7.27 -3.72 1.12
C ASP A 106 -7.60 -3.92 2.60
N ALA A 107 -6.69 -3.51 3.48
CA ALA A 107 -6.94 -3.45 4.90
C ALA A 107 -7.67 -2.14 5.26
N PRO A 108 -8.62 -2.16 6.21
CA PRO A 108 -9.32 -0.96 6.65
C PRO A 108 -8.35 0.13 7.11
N ASP A 109 -8.57 1.37 6.68
CA ASP A 109 -7.88 2.59 7.12
C ASP A 109 -6.36 2.63 6.87
N ILE A 110 -5.81 1.65 6.13
CA ILE A 110 -4.36 1.51 5.92
C ILE A 110 -4.00 1.56 4.43
N ASP A 111 -4.76 0.83 3.62
CA ASP A 111 -4.49 0.69 2.18
C ASP A 111 -5.34 1.65 1.34
N GLY A 112 -5.16 1.57 0.00
CA GLY A 112 -6.01 2.26 -0.95
C GLY A 112 -7.46 1.77 -0.92
N MET A 113 -8.31 2.46 -1.63
CA MET A 113 -9.75 2.22 -1.70
C MET A 113 -10.20 1.96 -3.13
N VAL A 114 -11.39 1.38 -3.24
CA VAL A 114 -12.13 1.31 -4.50
C VAL A 114 -13.25 2.35 -4.44
N PHE A 115 -13.15 3.37 -5.29
CA PHE A 115 -14.20 4.35 -5.48
C PHE A 115 -15.05 3.93 -6.68
N PHE A 116 -16.36 3.94 -6.54
CA PHE A 116 -17.22 3.54 -7.65
C PHE A 116 -18.54 4.28 -7.67
N LYS A 117 -19.13 4.35 -8.86
CA LYS A 117 -20.47 4.89 -9.07
C LYS A 117 -21.51 3.77 -9.09
N ALA A 118 -22.66 4.06 -8.50
CA ALA A 118 -23.85 3.23 -8.62
C ALA A 118 -25.08 4.12 -8.77
N ASP A 119 -26.07 3.67 -9.53
CA ASP A 119 -27.36 4.34 -9.74
C ASP A 119 -28.47 3.83 -8.79
N TYR A 120 -28.09 3.01 -7.80
CA TYR A 120 -28.94 2.50 -6.74
C TYR A 120 -28.30 2.72 -5.36
N ASP A 121 -29.12 2.72 -4.31
CA ASP A 121 -28.61 2.90 -2.96
C ASP A 121 -28.01 1.61 -2.43
N ILE A 122 -26.78 1.74 -1.88
CA ILE A 122 -26.03 0.65 -1.26
C ILE A 122 -25.68 1.07 0.18
N MET A 123 -25.83 0.15 1.11
CA MET A 123 -25.50 0.41 2.51
C MET A 123 -24.07 -0.02 2.85
N SER A 124 -23.49 0.62 3.86
CA SER A 124 -22.21 0.16 4.44
C SER A 124 -22.34 -1.29 4.91
N GLY A 125 -21.37 -2.12 4.54
CA GLY A 125 -21.35 -3.56 4.80
C GLY A 125 -21.94 -4.44 3.69
N ASP A 126 -22.62 -3.86 2.70
CA ASP A 126 -23.07 -4.58 1.53
C ASP A 126 -21.91 -4.97 0.61
N TRP A 127 -22.13 -6.00 -0.18
CA TRP A 127 -21.22 -6.42 -1.24
C TRP A 127 -21.68 -5.86 -2.58
N ALA A 128 -20.72 -5.43 -3.39
CA ALA A 128 -20.95 -5.01 -4.76
C ALA A 128 -19.89 -5.63 -5.69
N ASP A 129 -20.27 -5.86 -6.94
CA ASP A 129 -19.34 -6.18 -8.01
C ASP A 129 -19.05 -4.89 -8.78
N VAL A 130 -17.77 -4.53 -8.90
CA VAL A 130 -17.33 -3.26 -9.49
C VAL A 130 -16.41 -3.55 -10.67
N ARG A 131 -16.77 -3.04 -11.85
CA ARG A 131 -15.87 -3.01 -13.01
C ARG A 131 -14.92 -1.82 -12.84
N ILE A 132 -13.63 -2.09 -12.89
CA ILE A 132 -12.60 -1.07 -12.75
C ILE A 132 -12.37 -0.40 -14.09
N ASP A 133 -12.49 0.91 -14.13
CA ASP A 133 -12.30 1.74 -15.32
C ASP A 133 -10.98 2.51 -15.29
N GLU A 134 -10.52 2.90 -14.09
CA GLU A 134 -9.28 3.66 -13.90
C GLU A 134 -8.52 3.16 -12.67
N ALA A 135 -7.20 3.35 -12.68
CA ALA A 135 -6.30 3.01 -11.58
C ALA A 135 -5.44 4.21 -11.19
N GLY A 136 -5.31 4.43 -9.89
CA GLY A 136 -4.33 5.33 -9.30
C GLY A 136 -3.09 4.59 -8.81
N ASP A 137 -2.25 5.26 -8.03
CA ASP A 137 -1.06 4.64 -7.43
C ASP A 137 -1.44 3.53 -6.44
N TYR A 138 -2.55 3.69 -5.72
CA TYR A 138 -3.03 2.76 -4.70
C TYR A 138 -4.53 2.47 -4.81
N ASP A 139 -5.30 3.39 -5.39
CA ASP A 139 -6.75 3.35 -5.46
C ASP A 139 -7.23 2.85 -6.83
N LEU A 140 -8.44 2.32 -6.85
CA LEU A 140 -9.14 1.90 -8.06
C LEU A 140 -10.44 2.70 -8.19
N ILE A 141 -10.82 3.00 -9.43
CA ILE A 141 -12.06 3.72 -9.74
C ILE A 141 -12.86 2.90 -10.74
N GLY A 142 -14.17 2.81 -10.54
CA GLY A 142 -15.03 2.03 -11.41
C GLY A 142 -16.52 2.29 -11.29
N GLU A 143 -17.29 1.37 -11.82
CA GLU A 143 -18.76 1.40 -11.78
C GLU A 143 -19.31 0.06 -11.29
N ALA A 144 -20.39 0.11 -10.51
CA ALA A 144 -21.09 -1.09 -10.08
C ALA A 144 -21.67 -1.84 -11.29
N VAL A 145 -21.54 -3.17 -11.31
CA VAL A 145 -22.17 -4.03 -12.29
C VAL A 145 -23.28 -4.87 -11.61
N TYR A 146 -24.35 -5.18 -12.34
CA TYR A 146 -25.55 -5.86 -11.86
C TYR A 146 -25.44 -7.37 -12.10
#